data_2628a7e4becabc3ee15ae7fbfa975ea9
#
_entry.id   2628a7e4becabc3ee15ae7fbfa975ea9
#
_cell.length_a   1.000
_cell.length_b   1.000
_cell.length_c   1.000
_cell.angle_alpha   90.00
_cell.angle_beta   90.00
_cell.angle_gamma   90.00
#
_symmetry.space_group_name_H-M   'P 1'
#
loop_
_entity.id
_entity.type
_entity.pdbx_description
1 polymer ?
#
loop_
_entity_poly.entity_id
_entity_poly.type
_entity_poly.pdbx_seq_one_letter_code
_entity_poly.pdbx_strand_id
1 'polypeptide(L)'
;MKKLLLSGIALGAVLAFSGVANAQIKLGVAGPITGPNAAFGAQLKNGVEQAVEDINAAGGVLGQKIAVSVGDDVSDPKQGVSVANKFVGDGVKWVVGHFNSGVTMPASEVYAENGMIMISPSATNPKITERGLWNVFRTCGRDDQQGDVASAYIAKNFKDKKIAVVHDKTTYGQGLADETRKGLTKAGVKDVLYEGVNAGEKDFSALISKLKSVGADYLYWGGLHTEGGLIVRQMRDQGLKTVLISGDGITTDEFATIGGPGVEGTLMNFPPDPQKRPEAAAVLKKFEAKKFKPEAYTLYSYAAVQVMAEGAKRANSTDPKKIAAALHGGAPVDTVIGKLGFDKKGDITRPDYTMYTWKKGADGKITYVEN
;
A
#
# COMPACT_ATOMS: atom_id res chain seq x y z
N MET A 1 15.18 49.17 -77.39
CA MET A 1 14.77 49.38 -75.98
C MET A 1 14.28 48.05 -75.45
N LYS A 2 15.18 47.31 -74.71
CA LYS A 2 14.85 46.02 -74.15
C LYS A 2 14.57 46.19 -72.66
N LYS A 3 13.39 45.83 -72.18
CA LYS A 3 13.03 45.79 -70.78
C LYS A 3 13.37 44.40 -70.24
N LEU A 4 14.32 44.35 -69.30
CA LEU A 4 14.60 43.17 -68.48
C LEU A 4 13.55 43.08 -67.37
N LEU A 5 12.85 41.96 -67.28
CA LEU A 5 12.04 41.55 -66.17
C LEU A 5 12.91 40.71 -65.23
N LEU A 6 13.14 41.23 -64.00
CA LEU A 6 13.73 40.47 -62.91
C LEU A 6 12.62 39.75 -62.19
N SER A 7 12.58 38.41 -62.28
CA SER A 7 11.74 37.51 -61.48
C SER A 7 12.46 37.19 -60.17
N GLY A 8 12.00 37.73 -59.04
CA GLY A 8 12.46 37.42 -57.71
C GLY A 8 11.85 36.09 -57.24
N ILE A 9 12.62 35.06 -57.02
CA ILE A 9 12.22 33.79 -56.38
C ILE A 9 12.29 34.03 -54.84
N ALA A 10 11.11 34.15 -54.23
CA ALA A 10 11.00 34.14 -52.77
C ALA A 10 11.07 32.69 -52.25
N LEU A 11 12.21 32.31 -51.70
CA LEU A 11 12.45 31.01 -51.06
C LEU A 11 11.78 31.06 -49.66
N GLY A 12 10.54 30.58 -49.55
CA GLY A 12 9.84 30.40 -48.30
C GLY A 12 10.45 29.24 -47.49
N ALA A 13 11.21 29.56 -46.44
CA ALA A 13 11.66 28.57 -45.46
C ALA A 13 10.46 28.08 -44.67
N VAL A 14 9.91 26.92 -45.01
CA VAL A 14 8.96 26.18 -44.17
C VAL A 14 9.76 25.57 -43.00
N LEU A 15 9.73 26.23 -41.84
CA LEU A 15 10.16 25.67 -40.59
C LEU A 15 9.18 24.54 -40.24
N ALA A 16 9.53 23.33 -40.61
CA ALA A 16 8.86 22.13 -40.11
C ALA A 16 9.15 22.04 -38.60
N PHE A 17 8.20 22.52 -37.79
CA PHE A 17 8.14 22.14 -36.39
C PHE A 17 7.88 20.63 -36.33
N SER A 18 8.93 19.84 -36.37
CA SER A 18 8.90 18.44 -35.98
C SER A 18 8.50 18.45 -34.51
N GLY A 19 7.21 18.31 -34.24
CA GLY A 19 6.73 18.02 -32.90
C GLY A 19 7.46 16.78 -32.42
N VAL A 20 8.46 16.94 -31.56
CA VAL A 20 9.07 15.83 -30.85
C VAL A 20 7.92 15.18 -30.10
N ALA A 21 7.42 14.06 -30.59
CA ALA A 21 6.53 13.21 -29.83
C ALA A 21 7.29 12.83 -28.54
N ASN A 22 7.10 13.60 -27.48
CA ASN A 22 7.72 13.31 -26.19
C ASN A 22 7.22 11.93 -25.78
N ALA A 23 8.12 10.94 -25.78
CA ALA A 23 7.82 9.59 -25.33
C ALA A 23 7.21 9.70 -23.92
N GLN A 24 6.01 9.14 -23.76
CA GLN A 24 5.28 9.21 -22.51
C GLN A 24 5.75 8.08 -21.60
N ILE A 25 5.99 8.39 -20.31
CA ILE A 25 6.28 7.36 -19.30
C ILE A 25 4.97 6.63 -19.00
N LYS A 26 4.94 5.32 -19.24
CA LYS A 26 3.79 4.49 -18.91
C LYS A 26 3.92 3.92 -17.50
N LEU A 27 3.02 4.31 -16.61
CA LEU A 27 2.92 3.86 -15.24
C LEU A 27 1.65 3.02 -15.05
N GLY A 28 1.80 1.83 -14.47
CA GLY A 28 0.67 1.00 -14.04
C GLY A 28 0.37 1.24 -12.56
N VAL A 29 -0.90 1.38 -12.21
CA VAL A 29 -1.37 1.21 -10.82
C VAL A 29 -2.15 -0.09 -10.74
N ALA A 30 -1.72 -1.00 -9.86
CA ALA A 30 -2.33 -2.33 -9.70
C ALA A 30 -2.74 -2.58 -8.26
N GLY A 31 -3.93 -3.12 -8.10
CA GLY A 31 -4.51 -3.46 -6.79
C GLY A 31 -5.94 -3.96 -6.95
N PRO A 32 -6.64 -4.22 -5.83
CA PRO A 32 -8.02 -4.68 -5.84
C PRO A 32 -8.98 -3.50 -6.14
N ILE A 33 -9.08 -3.13 -7.40
CA ILE A 33 -9.94 -2.01 -7.83
C ILE A 33 -11.42 -2.34 -7.62
N THR A 34 -11.76 -3.62 -7.74
CA THR A 34 -13.10 -4.14 -7.44
C THR A 34 -13.05 -5.27 -6.41
N GLY A 35 -14.22 -5.71 -5.93
CA GLY A 35 -14.35 -6.81 -4.96
C GLY A 35 -14.30 -6.34 -3.49
N PRO A 36 -14.15 -7.29 -2.54
CA PRO A 36 -14.27 -7.00 -1.09
C PRO A 36 -13.22 -6.02 -0.55
N ASN A 37 -12.10 -5.85 -1.25
CA ASN A 37 -11.00 -4.99 -0.86
C ASN A 37 -10.90 -3.70 -1.70
N ALA A 38 -11.98 -3.34 -2.41
CA ALA A 38 -12.00 -2.19 -3.32
C ALA A 38 -11.70 -0.85 -2.62
N ALA A 39 -11.99 -0.71 -1.33
CA ALA A 39 -11.62 0.47 -0.57
C ALA A 39 -10.11 0.74 -0.61
N PHE A 40 -9.28 -0.30 -0.52
CA PHE A 40 -7.83 -0.16 -0.66
C PHE A 40 -7.40 0.12 -2.10
N GLY A 41 -8.03 -0.54 -3.08
CA GLY A 41 -7.78 -0.26 -4.50
C GLY A 41 -8.05 1.20 -4.87
N ALA A 42 -9.12 1.78 -4.33
CA ALA A 42 -9.43 3.19 -4.49
C ALA A 42 -8.34 4.11 -3.89
N GLN A 43 -7.79 3.77 -2.73
CA GLN A 43 -6.69 4.51 -2.11
C GLN A 43 -5.46 4.51 -3.03
N LEU A 44 -5.07 3.35 -3.55
CA LEU A 44 -3.92 3.25 -4.47
C LEU A 44 -4.14 4.09 -5.72
N LYS A 45 -5.27 3.88 -6.38
CA LYS A 45 -5.61 4.56 -7.63
C LYS A 45 -5.62 6.09 -7.45
N ASN A 46 -6.37 6.61 -6.48
CA ASN A 46 -6.47 8.05 -6.27
C ASN A 46 -5.14 8.69 -5.87
N GLY A 47 -4.33 8.00 -5.05
CA GLY A 47 -2.99 8.46 -4.67
C GLY A 47 -2.07 8.59 -5.88
N VAL A 48 -2.03 7.58 -6.73
CA VAL A 48 -1.22 7.57 -7.96
C VAL A 48 -1.70 8.63 -8.96
N GLU A 49 -3.00 8.69 -9.23
CA GLU A 49 -3.56 9.64 -10.20
C GLU A 49 -3.29 11.09 -9.78
N GLN A 50 -3.42 11.41 -8.48
CA GLN A 50 -3.10 12.75 -7.99
C GLN A 50 -1.61 13.08 -8.09
N ALA A 51 -0.74 12.12 -7.77
CA ALA A 51 0.72 12.33 -7.92
C ALA A 51 1.12 12.56 -9.37
N VAL A 52 0.55 11.79 -10.29
CA VAL A 52 0.80 11.93 -11.73
C VAL A 52 0.29 13.26 -12.25
N GLU A 53 -0.91 13.69 -11.84
CA GLU A 53 -1.45 15.01 -12.18
C GLU A 53 -0.49 16.14 -11.76
N ASP A 54 0.01 16.07 -10.51
CA ASP A 54 0.90 17.08 -9.97
C ASP A 54 2.26 17.12 -10.67
N ILE A 55 2.86 15.96 -10.89
CA ILE A 55 4.14 15.83 -11.58
C ILE A 55 4.00 16.30 -13.03
N ASN A 56 2.91 15.92 -13.68
CA ASN A 56 2.62 16.35 -15.05
C ASN A 56 2.40 17.86 -15.14
N ALA A 57 1.69 18.48 -14.19
CA ALA A 57 1.51 19.92 -14.13
C ALA A 57 2.84 20.65 -13.95
N ALA A 58 3.77 20.06 -13.18
CA ALA A 58 5.12 20.60 -12.97
C ALA A 58 6.11 20.36 -14.15
N GLY A 59 5.65 19.82 -15.28
CA GLY A 59 6.50 19.60 -16.46
C GLY A 59 6.83 18.13 -16.74
N GLY A 60 6.42 17.22 -15.87
CA GLY A 60 6.71 15.78 -15.97
C GLY A 60 8.06 15.37 -15.39
N VAL A 61 8.54 14.21 -15.76
CA VAL A 61 9.84 13.67 -15.33
C VAL A 61 10.80 13.74 -16.50
N LEU A 62 11.90 14.49 -16.34
CA LEU A 62 12.86 14.75 -17.44
C LEU A 62 12.17 15.24 -18.73
N GLY A 63 11.15 16.09 -18.58
CA GLY A 63 10.36 16.63 -19.69
C GLY A 63 9.32 15.68 -20.28
N GLN A 64 9.19 14.46 -19.78
CA GLN A 64 8.21 13.48 -20.24
C GLN A 64 7.00 13.43 -19.29
N LYS A 65 5.79 13.43 -19.87
CA LYS A 65 4.56 13.24 -19.09
C LYS A 65 4.37 11.77 -18.74
N ILE A 66 3.71 11.51 -17.61
CA ILE A 66 3.35 10.16 -17.17
C ILE A 66 1.91 9.87 -17.60
N ALA A 67 1.68 8.70 -18.18
CA ALA A 67 0.34 8.16 -18.44
C ALA A 67 0.07 6.98 -17.53
N VAL A 68 -1.12 6.95 -16.90
CA VAL A 68 -1.54 5.92 -15.96
C VAL A 68 -2.38 4.86 -16.66
N SER A 69 -2.07 3.59 -16.41
CA SER A 69 -2.91 2.43 -16.71
C SER A 69 -3.35 1.77 -15.41
N VAL A 70 -4.62 1.40 -15.30
CA VAL A 70 -5.17 0.76 -14.09
C VAL A 70 -5.29 -0.74 -14.33
N GLY A 71 -4.83 -1.54 -13.36
CA GLY A 71 -4.94 -2.99 -13.34
C GLY A 71 -5.71 -3.46 -12.11
N ASP A 72 -6.80 -4.18 -12.33
CA ASP A 72 -7.61 -4.78 -11.26
C ASP A 72 -7.18 -6.22 -11.02
N ASP A 73 -6.61 -6.50 -9.85
CA ASP A 73 -6.19 -7.84 -9.45
C ASP A 73 -7.19 -8.56 -8.54
N VAL A 74 -8.27 -7.90 -8.16
CA VAL A 74 -9.33 -8.37 -7.25
C VAL A 74 -8.82 -9.08 -5.99
N SER A 75 -7.60 -8.77 -5.54
CA SER A 75 -6.84 -9.47 -4.48
C SER A 75 -6.50 -10.94 -4.80
N ASP A 76 -6.54 -11.35 -6.07
CA ASP A 76 -6.24 -12.71 -6.50
C ASP A 76 -4.84 -12.80 -7.13
N PRO A 77 -3.95 -13.70 -6.66
CA PRO A 77 -2.60 -13.83 -7.19
C PRO A 77 -2.54 -14.16 -8.69
N LYS A 78 -3.48 -14.95 -9.21
CA LYS A 78 -3.52 -15.31 -10.64
C LYS A 78 -3.93 -14.10 -11.47
N GLN A 79 -4.91 -13.33 -11.00
CA GLN A 79 -5.29 -12.08 -11.65
C GLN A 79 -4.16 -11.05 -11.59
N GLY A 80 -3.41 -10.99 -10.49
CA GLY A 80 -2.21 -10.15 -10.38
C GLY A 80 -1.17 -10.48 -11.45
N VAL A 81 -0.91 -11.76 -11.71
CA VAL A 81 -0.03 -12.19 -12.81
C VAL A 81 -0.62 -11.81 -14.17
N SER A 82 -1.93 -11.95 -14.35
CA SER A 82 -2.60 -11.52 -15.60
C SER A 82 -2.48 -10.02 -15.83
N VAL A 83 -2.66 -9.20 -14.79
CA VAL A 83 -2.44 -7.74 -14.83
C VAL A 83 -0.98 -7.43 -15.17
N ALA A 84 -0.03 -8.13 -14.56
CA ALA A 84 1.39 -7.93 -14.84
C ALA A 84 1.74 -8.20 -16.31
N ASN A 85 1.26 -9.31 -16.87
CA ASN A 85 1.45 -9.64 -18.27
C ASN A 85 0.79 -8.62 -19.21
N LYS A 86 -0.42 -8.13 -18.85
CA LYS A 86 -1.06 -7.05 -19.59
C LYS A 86 -0.21 -5.78 -19.59
N PHE A 87 0.33 -5.38 -18.45
CA PHE A 87 1.21 -4.22 -18.37
C PHE A 87 2.48 -4.39 -19.20
N VAL A 88 3.06 -5.59 -19.24
CA VAL A 88 4.18 -5.91 -20.15
C VAL A 88 3.77 -5.67 -21.60
N GLY A 89 2.63 -6.22 -22.04
CA GLY A 89 2.11 -6.05 -23.40
C GLY A 89 1.81 -4.59 -23.75
N ASP A 90 1.35 -3.81 -22.81
CA ASP A 90 1.05 -2.37 -22.96
C ASP A 90 2.34 -1.51 -22.96
N GLY A 91 3.50 -2.09 -22.66
CA GLY A 91 4.78 -1.40 -22.58
C GLY A 91 4.93 -0.52 -21.35
N VAL A 92 4.21 -0.82 -20.27
CA VAL A 92 4.40 -0.20 -18.95
C VAL A 92 5.80 -0.51 -18.43
N LYS A 93 6.44 0.46 -17.78
CA LYS A 93 7.78 0.26 -17.20
C LYS A 93 7.84 0.60 -15.71
N TRP A 94 6.93 1.39 -15.19
CA TRP A 94 6.82 1.76 -13.79
C TRP A 94 5.51 1.22 -13.24
N VAL A 95 5.55 0.60 -12.05
CA VAL A 95 4.34 0.04 -11.41
C VAL A 95 4.25 0.50 -9.96
N VAL A 96 3.11 1.04 -9.57
CA VAL A 96 2.71 1.22 -8.17
C VAL A 96 1.70 0.13 -7.84
N GLY A 97 2.01 -0.69 -6.88
CA GLY A 97 1.22 -1.89 -6.52
C GLY A 97 2.13 -3.10 -6.29
N HIS A 98 1.58 -4.26 -6.10
CA HIS A 98 0.18 -4.54 -5.78
C HIS A 98 -0.12 -4.26 -4.30
N PHE A 99 -1.41 -4.29 -3.93
CA PHE A 99 -1.81 -4.08 -2.53
C PHE A 99 -1.46 -5.30 -1.66
N ASN A 100 -1.92 -6.48 -2.05
CA ASN A 100 -1.77 -7.69 -1.27
C ASN A 100 -0.39 -8.32 -1.42
N SER A 101 0.24 -8.77 -0.33
CA SER A 101 1.53 -9.46 -0.35
C SER A 101 1.54 -10.69 -1.25
N GLY A 102 0.46 -11.52 -1.20
CA GLY A 102 0.32 -12.72 -2.01
C GLY A 102 0.16 -12.46 -3.50
N VAL A 103 -0.33 -11.28 -3.89
CA VAL A 103 -0.42 -10.82 -5.28
C VAL A 103 0.92 -10.22 -5.73
N THR A 104 1.52 -9.40 -4.88
CA THR A 104 2.81 -8.74 -5.14
C THR A 104 3.91 -9.74 -5.46
N MET A 105 3.98 -10.85 -4.74
CA MET A 105 5.07 -11.82 -4.90
C MET A 105 5.17 -12.37 -6.34
N PRO A 106 4.16 -13.04 -6.92
CA PRO A 106 4.29 -13.55 -8.28
C PRO A 106 4.30 -12.44 -9.34
N ALA A 107 3.58 -11.35 -9.16
CA ALA A 107 3.59 -10.23 -10.11
C ALA A 107 4.97 -9.57 -10.22
N SER A 108 5.69 -9.43 -9.10
CA SER A 108 7.03 -8.83 -9.08
C SER A 108 8.07 -9.61 -9.88
N GLU A 109 7.92 -10.92 -9.99
CA GLU A 109 8.78 -11.78 -10.83
C GLU A 109 8.55 -11.46 -12.31
N VAL A 110 7.28 -11.40 -12.74
CA VAL A 110 6.94 -10.99 -14.12
C VAL A 110 7.52 -9.62 -14.44
N TYR A 111 7.42 -8.66 -13.52
CA TYR A 111 7.97 -7.32 -13.69
C TYR A 111 9.50 -7.34 -13.77
N ALA A 112 10.18 -8.12 -12.93
CA ALA A 112 11.65 -8.24 -12.93
C ALA A 112 12.19 -8.78 -14.26
N GLU A 113 11.55 -9.85 -14.77
CA GLU A 113 11.91 -10.51 -16.03
C GLU A 113 11.72 -9.57 -17.24
N ASN A 114 10.75 -8.65 -17.17
CA ASN A 114 10.43 -7.72 -18.26
C ASN A 114 11.01 -6.31 -18.07
N GLY A 115 11.97 -6.16 -17.15
CA GLY A 115 12.70 -4.91 -16.95
C GLY A 115 11.80 -3.76 -16.46
N MET A 116 10.86 -4.05 -15.58
CA MET A 116 9.95 -3.08 -14.98
C MET A 116 10.29 -2.88 -13.50
N ILE A 117 10.26 -1.63 -13.03
CA ILE A 117 10.38 -1.31 -11.59
C ILE A 117 8.99 -1.27 -10.96
N MET A 118 8.89 -1.76 -9.73
CA MET A 118 7.67 -1.66 -8.93
C MET A 118 7.92 -1.12 -7.54
N ILE A 119 6.97 -0.34 -7.04
CA ILE A 119 6.93 0.11 -5.65
C ILE A 119 5.56 -0.24 -5.07
N SER A 120 5.53 -1.13 -4.07
CA SER A 120 4.30 -1.41 -3.34
C SER A 120 4.11 -0.40 -2.21
N PRO A 121 2.92 0.24 -2.12
CA PRO A 121 2.61 1.14 -1.01
C PRO A 121 2.16 0.42 0.27
N SER A 122 1.91 -0.90 0.21
CA SER A 122 1.12 -1.60 1.22
C SER A 122 1.49 -3.06 1.47
N ALA A 123 2.21 -3.72 0.56
CA ALA A 123 2.55 -5.14 0.71
C ALA A 123 3.71 -5.32 1.70
N THR A 124 3.40 -5.84 2.88
CA THR A 124 4.28 -5.81 4.07
C THR A 124 5.04 -7.11 4.34
N ASN A 125 4.68 -8.23 3.71
CA ASN A 125 5.34 -9.51 4.00
C ASN A 125 6.86 -9.43 3.75
N PRO A 126 7.71 -9.83 4.72
CA PRO A 126 9.17 -9.75 4.59
C PRO A 126 9.73 -10.49 3.37
N LYS A 127 9.11 -11.61 2.99
CA LYS A 127 9.57 -12.43 1.85
C LYS A 127 9.53 -11.69 0.51
N ILE A 128 8.79 -10.59 0.39
CA ILE A 128 8.72 -9.81 -0.85
C ILE A 128 10.10 -9.30 -1.26
N THR A 129 10.87 -8.76 -0.33
CA THR A 129 12.20 -8.17 -0.56
C THR A 129 13.34 -9.12 -0.22
N GLU A 130 13.14 -10.13 0.66
CA GLU A 130 14.16 -11.14 0.97
C GLU A 130 14.54 -12.02 -0.24
N ARG A 131 13.74 -12.03 -1.31
CA ARG A 131 14.06 -12.72 -2.57
C ARG A 131 15.16 -12.03 -3.39
N GLY A 132 15.52 -10.78 -3.02
CA GLY A 132 16.61 -10.04 -3.68
C GLY A 132 16.33 -9.60 -5.10
N LEU A 133 15.06 -9.41 -5.47
CA LEU A 133 14.72 -8.88 -6.79
C LEU A 133 15.14 -7.42 -6.90
N TRP A 134 15.84 -7.06 -7.95
CA TRP A 134 16.40 -5.73 -8.20
C TRP A 134 15.35 -4.63 -8.33
N ASN A 135 14.13 -4.99 -8.73
CA ASN A 135 13.07 -4.10 -9.17
C ASN A 135 12.03 -3.78 -8.10
N VAL A 136 12.13 -4.38 -6.91
CA VAL A 136 11.10 -4.30 -5.87
C VAL A 136 11.47 -3.28 -4.80
N PHE A 137 10.57 -2.35 -4.56
CA PHE A 137 10.64 -1.38 -3.48
C PHE A 137 9.30 -1.32 -2.74
N ARG A 138 9.28 -0.76 -1.54
CA ARG A 138 8.04 -0.45 -0.84
C ARG A 138 8.13 0.88 -0.10
N THR A 139 7.02 1.62 -0.02
CA THR A 139 6.90 2.82 0.80
C THR A 139 6.33 2.53 2.19
N CYS A 140 5.79 1.33 2.41
CA CYS A 140 5.35 0.82 3.71
C CYS A 140 6.47 0.06 4.45
N GLY A 141 6.25 -0.27 5.73
CA GLY A 141 7.13 -1.13 6.51
C GLY A 141 6.88 -2.63 6.25
N ARG A 142 7.25 -3.47 7.24
CA ARG A 142 7.24 -4.94 7.13
C ARG A 142 6.46 -5.59 8.28
N ASP A 143 5.95 -6.81 8.04
CA ASP A 143 5.19 -7.57 9.04
C ASP A 143 6.03 -7.99 10.25
N ASP A 144 7.33 -8.23 10.09
CA ASP A 144 8.22 -8.50 11.22
C ASP A 144 8.31 -7.32 12.19
N GLN A 145 8.32 -6.08 11.68
CA GLN A 145 8.26 -4.85 12.47
C GLN A 145 6.89 -4.65 13.12
N GLN A 146 5.81 -4.91 12.38
CA GLN A 146 4.44 -4.88 12.92
C GLN A 146 4.28 -5.89 14.06
N GLY A 147 4.74 -7.12 13.85
CA GLY A 147 4.72 -8.20 14.84
C GLY A 147 5.49 -7.87 16.10
N ASP A 148 6.69 -7.27 15.97
CA ASP A 148 7.48 -6.81 17.11
C ASP A 148 6.75 -5.75 17.93
N VAL A 149 6.15 -4.73 17.28
CA VAL A 149 5.39 -3.66 17.95
C VAL A 149 4.14 -4.23 18.64
N ALA A 150 3.36 -5.05 17.94
CA ALA A 150 2.15 -5.65 18.50
C ALA A 150 2.47 -6.58 19.67
N SER A 151 3.45 -7.46 19.54
CA SER A 151 3.83 -8.40 20.61
C SER A 151 4.40 -7.70 21.84
N ALA A 152 5.23 -6.66 21.64
CA ALA A 152 5.74 -5.84 22.73
C ALA A 152 4.60 -5.11 23.47
N TYR A 153 3.63 -4.56 22.74
CA TYR A 153 2.47 -3.90 23.34
C TYR A 153 1.61 -4.89 24.13
N ILE A 154 1.34 -6.07 23.57
CA ILE A 154 0.58 -7.14 24.24
C ILE A 154 1.31 -7.62 25.50
N ALA A 155 2.61 -7.89 25.41
CA ALA A 155 3.40 -8.34 26.56
C ALA A 155 3.46 -7.30 27.69
N LYS A 156 3.49 -6.02 27.35
CA LYS A 156 3.49 -4.92 28.34
C LYS A 156 2.16 -4.74 29.02
N ASN A 157 1.05 -4.81 28.28
CA ASN A 157 -0.25 -4.37 28.77
C ASN A 157 -1.22 -5.54 29.09
N PHE A 158 -0.98 -6.73 28.51
CA PHE A 158 -1.93 -7.85 28.53
C PHE A 158 -1.26 -9.19 28.83
N LYS A 159 -0.10 -9.20 29.51
CA LYS A 159 0.70 -10.40 29.77
C LYS A 159 -0.09 -11.54 30.41
N ASP A 160 -0.99 -11.22 31.34
CA ASP A 160 -1.80 -12.20 32.09
C ASP A 160 -3.15 -12.50 31.43
N LYS A 161 -3.36 -12.02 30.19
CA LYS A 161 -4.56 -12.24 29.42
C LYS A 161 -4.42 -13.40 28.45
N LYS A 162 -5.53 -14.02 28.11
CA LYS A 162 -5.61 -15.10 27.13
C LYS A 162 -5.66 -14.53 25.71
N ILE A 163 -4.58 -14.72 24.99
CA ILE A 163 -4.41 -14.22 23.62
C ILE A 163 -4.67 -15.37 22.64
N ALA A 164 -5.67 -15.23 21.78
CA ALA A 164 -5.84 -16.06 20.61
C ALA A 164 -5.17 -15.38 19.39
N VAL A 165 -4.59 -16.15 18.50
CA VAL A 165 -4.00 -15.69 17.23
C VAL A 165 -4.73 -16.39 16.09
N VAL A 166 -5.31 -15.62 15.17
CA VAL A 166 -6.08 -16.15 14.03
C VAL A 166 -5.67 -15.40 12.77
N HIS A 167 -5.64 -16.10 11.62
CA HIS A 167 -5.27 -15.52 10.35
C HIS A 167 -6.15 -16.00 9.19
N ASP A 168 -6.17 -15.26 8.09
CA ASP A 168 -6.98 -15.53 6.89
C ASP A 168 -6.32 -16.50 5.89
N LYS A 169 -5.22 -17.16 6.27
CA LYS A 169 -4.41 -18.07 5.44
C LYS A 169 -3.76 -17.42 4.21
N THR A 170 -3.91 -16.11 4.01
CA THR A 170 -3.19 -15.42 2.94
C THR A 170 -1.70 -15.25 3.29
N THR A 171 -0.89 -14.96 2.29
CA THR A 171 0.55 -14.65 2.50
C THR A 171 0.75 -13.49 3.48
N TYR A 172 -0.13 -12.46 3.43
CA TYR A 172 -0.11 -11.36 4.39
C TYR A 172 -0.58 -11.81 5.76
N GLY A 173 -1.83 -12.26 5.86
CA GLY A 173 -2.45 -12.46 7.17
C GLY A 173 -1.77 -13.55 8.00
N GLN A 174 -1.40 -14.68 7.39
CA GLN A 174 -0.63 -15.72 8.07
C GLN A 174 0.77 -15.22 8.42
N GLY A 175 1.45 -14.52 7.50
CA GLY A 175 2.78 -13.99 7.74
C GLY A 175 2.82 -13.04 8.93
N LEU A 176 1.88 -12.08 8.99
CA LEU A 176 1.75 -11.14 10.11
C LEU A 176 1.44 -11.85 11.43
N ALA A 177 0.52 -12.83 11.42
CA ALA A 177 0.18 -13.63 12.60
C ALA A 177 1.38 -14.42 13.10
N ASP A 178 2.16 -15.03 12.21
CA ASP A 178 3.37 -15.80 12.54
C ASP A 178 4.44 -14.90 13.16
N GLU A 179 4.70 -13.70 12.59
CA GLU A 179 5.68 -12.77 13.17
C GLU A 179 5.24 -12.25 14.54
N THR A 180 3.96 -11.92 14.71
CA THR A 180 3.42 -11.52 16.01
C THR A 180 3.54 -12.66 17.03
N ARG A 181 3.18 -13.88 16.66
CA ARG A 181 3.29 -15.06 17.53
C ARG A 181 4.73 -15.34 17.95
N LYS A 182 5.67 -15.19 17.04
CA LYS A 182 7.11 -15.27 17.29
C LYS A 182 7.55 -14.23 18.34
N GLY A 183 7.12 -12.99 18.21
CA GLY A 183 7.37 -11.92 19.17
C GLY A 183 6.73 -12.21 20.55
N LEU A 184 5.48 -12.69 20.59
CA LEU A 184 4.80 -13.11 21.81
C LEU A 184 5.58 -14.23 22.53
N THR A 185 6.01 -15.25 21.81
CA THR A 185 6.81 -16.36 22.35
C THR A 185 8.10 -15.84 22.96
N LYS A 186 8.81 -14.94 22.27
CA LYS A 186 10.04 -14.31 22.77
C LYS A 186 9.79 -13.49 24.05
N ALA A 187 8.62 -12.89 24.17
CA ALA A 187 8.20 -12.12 25.35
C ALA A 187 7.63 -13.00 26.49
N GLY A 188 7.58 -14.33 26.31
CA GLY A 188 7.04 -15.27 27.30
C GLY A 188 5.51 -15.27 27.39
N VAL A 189 4.81 -14.77 26.36
CA VAL A 189 3.36 -14.82 26.22
C VAL A 189 2.99 -15.99 25.32
N LYS A 190 2.17 -16.92 25.82
CA LYS A 190 1.72 -18.09 25.07
C LYS A 190 0.31 -17.87 24.56
N ASP A 191 0.10 -18.07 23.27
CA ASP A 191 -1.23 -18.07 22.67
C ASP A 191 -2.05 -19.27 23.16
N VAL A 192 -3.35 -19.04 23.40
CA VAL A 192 -4.31 -20.08 23.80
C VAL A 192 -4.99 -20.75 22.62
N LEU A 193 -4.88 -20.16 21.44
CA LEU A 193 -5.39 -20.67 20.18
C LEU A 193 -4.56 -20.09 19.03
N TYR A 194 -4.18 -20.95 18.08
CA TYR A 194 -3.64 -20.54 16.78
C TYR A 194 -4.44 -21.25 15.68
N GLU A 195 -5.09 -20.47 14.82
CA GLU A 195 -5.97 -21.05 13.79
C GLU A 195 -6.03 -20.19 12.53
N GLY A 196 -6.30 -20.83 11.39
CA GLY A 196 -6.54 -20.16 10.11
C GLY A 196 -7.98 -20.34 9.62
N VAL A 197 -8.63 -19.24 9.26
CA VAL A 197 -9.91 -19.21 8.52
C VAL A 197 -9.64 -18.93 7.04
N ASN A 198 -10.61 -19.10 6.16
CA ASN A 198 -10.40 -18.83 4.74
C ASN A 198 -10.70 -17.35 4.44
N ALA A 199 -9.85 -16.69 3.65
CA ALA A 199 -10.19 -15.40 3.08
C ALA A 199 -11.51 -15.49 2.29
N GLY A 200 -12.38 -14.49 2.43
CA GLY A 200 -13.71 -14.47 1.83
C GLY A 200 -14.79 -15.19 2.63
N GLU A 201 -14.45 -15.81 3.77
CA GLU A 201 -15.43 -16.43 4.68
C GLU A 201 -16.36 -15.37 5.27
N LYS A 202 -17.62 -15.71 5.47
CA LYS A 202 -18.64 -14.78 5.97
C LYS A 202 -19.26 -15.24 7.29
N ASP A 203 -19.16 -16.53 7.61
CA ASP A 203 -19.68 -17.11 8.85
C ASP A 203 -18.52 -17.59 9.72
N PHE A 204 -18.33 -16.91 10.84
CA PHE A 204 -17.26 -17.20 11.81
C PHE A 204 -17.78 -17.87 13.09
N SER A 205 -19.00 -18.42 13.08
CA SER A 205 -19.64 -19.04 14.26
C SER A 205 -18.77 -20.14 14.89
N ALA A 206 -18.10 -20.95 14.07
CA ALA A 206 -17.19 -22.00 14.54
C ALA A 206 -15.95 -21.41 15.25
N LEU A 207 -15.33 -20.37 14.68
CA LEU A 207 -14.23 -19.64 15.32
C LEU A 207 -14.67 -19.01 16.64
N ILE A 208 -15.82 -18.35 16.66
CA ILE A 208 -16.34 -17.68 17.86
C ILE A 208 -16.62 -18.70 18.98
N SER A 209 -17.16 -19.86 18.64
CA SER A 209 -17.33 -20.96 19.59
C SER A 209 -16.00 -21.42 20.21
N LYS A 210 -14.92 -21.50 19.40
CA LYS A 210 -13.58 -21.84 19.88
C LYS A 210 -13.01 -20.74 20.78
N LEU A 211 -13.12 -19.46 20.38
CA LEU A 211 -12.68 -18.33 21.19
C LEU A 211 -13.40 -18.32 22.56
N LYS A 212 -14.69 -18.64 22.58
CA LYS A 212 -15.49 -18.78 23.79
C LYS A 212 -14.99 -19.94 24.66
N SER A 213 -14.70 -21.10 24.06
CA SER A 213 -14.28 -22.29 24.79
C SER A 213 -12.91 -22.13 25.47
N VAL A 214 -11.98 -21.42 24.83
CA VAL A 214 -10.66 -21.12 25.42
C VAL A 214 -10.69 -19.88 26.34
N GLY A 215 -11.78 -19.14 26.32
CA GLY A 215 -11.97 -17.91 27.09
C GLY A 215 -11.02 -16.80 26.69
N ALA A 216 -10.86 -16.58 25.38
CA ALA A 216 -9.95 -15.56 24.86
C ALA A 216 -10.37 -14.14 25.26
N ASP A 217 -9.46 -13.41 25.94
CA ASP A 217 -9.64 -11.98 26.25
C ASP A 217 -9.38 -11.11 25.04
N TYR A 218 -8.34 -11.47 24.26
CA TYR A 218 -7.91 -10.78 23.04
C TYR A 218 -7.77 -11.74 21.88
N LEU A 219 -8.09 -11.25 20.69
CA LEU A 219 -7.90 -11.94 19.42
C LEU A 219 -6.93 -11.11 18.58
N TYR A 220 -5.71 -11.61 18.34
CA TYR A 220 -4.86 -11.06 17.29
C TYR A 220 -5.32 -11.59 15.94
N TRP A 221 -5.71 -10.68 15.05
CA TRP A 221 -6.20 -10.96 13.70
C TRP A 221 -5.13 -10.62 12.65
N GLY A 222 -4.61 -11.64 11.97
CA GLY A 222 -3.81 -11.49 10.77
C GLY A 222 -4.69 -11.61 9.53
N GLY A 223 -5.11 -10.49 8.98
CA GLY A 223 -6.00 -10.46 7.82
C GLY A 223 -6.57 -9.07 7.55
N LEU A 224 -7.51 -9.02 6.60
CA LEU A 224 -8.05 -7.75 6.13
C LEU A 224 -9.33 -7.33 6.86
N HIS A 225 -9.77 -6.12 6.55
CA HIS A 225 -10.87 -5.40 7.21
C HIS A 225 -12.23 -6.09 7.08
N THR A 226 -12.51 -6.71 5.93
CA THR A 226 -13.83 -7.32 5.68
C THR A 226 -14.10 -8.45 6.66
N GLU A 227 -13.20 -9.44 6.74
CA GLU A 227 -13.30 -10.55 7.67
C GLU A 227 -13.15 -10.09 9.12
N GLY A 228 -12.18 -9.19 9.39
CA GLY A 228 -11.98 -8.61 10.73
C GLY A 228 -13.23 -7.93 11.26
N GLY A 229 -13.91 -7.13 10.44
CA GLY A 229 -15.18 -6.49 10.80
C GLY A 229 -16.31 -7.49 11.06
N LEU A 230 -16.44 -8.52 10.21
CA LEU A 230 -17.43 -9.58 10.39
C LEU A 230 -17.16 -10.40 11.67
N ILE A 231 -15.91 -10.71 11.96
CA ILE A 231 -15.52 -11.40 13.21
C ILE A 231 -15.93 -10.58 14.42
N VAL A 232 -15.62 -9.27 14.42
CA VAL A 232 -16.00 -8.39 15.54
C VAL A 232 -17.52 -8.34 15.70
N ARG A 233 -18.28 -8.13 14.61
CA ARG A 233 -19.74 -8.11 14.66
C ARG A 233 -20.29 -9.41 15.24
N GLN A 234 -19.90 -10.56 14.70
CA GLN A 234 -20.41 -11.85 15.15
C GLN A 234 -19.97 -12.21 16.58
N MET A 235 -18.78 -11.78 17.02
CA MET A 235 -18.41 -11.87 18.44
C MET A 235 -19.40 -11.12 19.33
N ARG A 236 -19.76 -9.90 18.97
CA ARG A 236 -20.71 -9.07 19.74
C ARG A 236 -22.12 -9.66 19.70
N ASP A 237 -22.58 -10.11 18.54
CA ASP A 237 -23.91 -10.77 18.38
C ASP A 237 -24.03 -12.01 19.25
N GLN A 238 -22.94 -12.74 19.49
CA GLN A 238 -22.88 -13.91 20.36
C GLN A 238 -22.46 -13.61 21.81
N GLY A 239 -22.40 -12.33 22.18
CA GLY A 239 -22.14 -11.87 23.56
C GLY A 239 -20.67 -11.96 23.99
N LEU A 240 -19.71 -12.20 23.08
CA LEU A 240 -18.29 -12.18 23.41
C LEU A 240 -17.78 -10.75 23.54
N LYS A 241 -16.98 -10.54 24.59
CA LYS A 241 -16.30 -9.25 24.87
C LYS A 241 -14.84 -9.25 24.41
N THR A 242 -14.36 -10.33 23.77
CA THR A 242 -13.02 -10.44 23.23
C THR A 242 -12.66 -9.21 22.37
N VAL A 243 -11.52 -8.58 22.64
CA VAL A 243 -11.07 -7.40 21.91
C VAL A 243 -10.17 -7.83 20.76
N LEU A 244 -10.44 -7.30 19.56
CA LEU A 244 -9.60 -7.56 18.39
C LEU A 244 -8.36 -6.66 18.42
N ILE A 245 -7.21 -7.24 18.10
CA ILE A 245 -5.94 -6.56 17.82
C ILE A 245 -5.51 -6.96 16.42
N SER A 246 -5.05 -6.04 15.58
CA SER A 246 -4.62 -6.34 14.22
C SER A 246 -3.44 -5.47 13.80
N GLY A 247 -2.95 -5.69 12.59
CA GLY A 247 -2.02 -4.83 11.89
C GLY A 247 -2.73 -3.83 10.98
N ASP A 248 -1.99 -3.40 9.98
CA ASP A 248 -2.40 -2.39 9.01
C ASP A 248 -3.53 -2.81 8.04
N GLY A 249 -3.89 -4.09 8.00
CA GLY A 249 -4.95 -4.62 7.14
C GLY A 249 -6.37 -4.16 7.48
N ILE A 250 -6.57 -3.44 8.59
CA ILE A 250 -7.87 -2.88 8.98
C ILE A 250 -7.92 -1.35 8.94
N THR A 251 -6.96 -0.69 8.29
CA THR A 251 -6.83 0.78 8.23
C THR A 251 -7.75 1.43 7.19
N THR A 252 -9.04 1.14 7.25
CA THR A 252 -10.08 1.77 6.41
C THR A 252 -11.36 1.96 7.20
N ASP A 253 -12.07 3.07 6.95
CA ASP A 253 -13.38 3.36 7.58
C ASP A 253 -14.40 2.22 7.32
N GLU A 254 -14.20 1.44 6.27
CA GLU A 254 -15.05 0.29 5.93
C GLU A 254 -15.02 -0.80 7.03
N PHE A 255 -13.89 -0.95 7.75
CA PHE A 255 -13.81 -1.84 8.90
C PHE A 255 -14.87 -1.51 9.97
N ALA A 256 -15.02 -0.22 10.32
CA ALA A 256 -16.02 0.21 11.26
C ALA A 256 -17.46 0.09 10.71
N THR A 257 -17.63 0.31 9.40
CA THR A 257 -18.92 0.13 8.73
C THR A 257 -19.39 -1.33 8.80
N ILE A 258 -18.48 -2.29 8.58
CA ILE A 258 -18.78 -3.72 8.61
C ILE A 258 -18.97 -4.22 10.04
N GLY A 259 -18.07 -3.86 10.94
CA GLY A 259 -18.07 -4.36 12.33
C GLY A 259 -19.10 -3.67 13.23
N GLY A 260 -19.58 -2.48 12.81
CA GLY A 260 -20.56 -1.68 13.57
C GLY A 260 -19.97 -1.15 14.89
N PRO A 261 -20.83 -0.82 15.89
CA PRO A 261 -20.38 -0.26 17.17
C PRO A 261 -19.40 -1.18 17.93
N GLY A 262 -19.42 -2.47 17.63
CA GLY A 262 -18.57 -3.47 18.29
C GLY A 262 -17.09 -3.31 18.05
N VAL A 263 -16.66 -2.51 17.05
CA VAL A 263 -15.25 -2.26 16.77
C VAL A 263 -14.62 -1.25 17.73
N GLU A 264 -15.41 -0.49 18.49
CA GLU A 264 -14.86 0.43 19.47
C GLU A 264 -13.98 -0.31 20.50
N GLY A 265 -12.78 0.20 20.73
CA GLY A 265 -11.77 -0.45 21.56
C GLY A 265 -10.86 -1.45 20.80
N THR A 266 -11.13 -1.75 19.53
CA THR A 266 -10.20 -2.53 18.70
C THR A 266 -8.85 -1.82 18.61
N LEU A 267 -7.78 -2.60 18.69
CA LEU A 267 -6.40 -2.11 18.60
C LEU A 267 -5.80 -2.49 17.24
N MET A 268 -4.94 -1.64 16.72
CA MET A 268 -4.15 -1.98 15.55
C MET A 268 -2.82 -1.24 15.56
N ASN A 269 -1.87 -1.65 14.76
CA ASN A 269 -0.68 -0.87 14.51
C ASN A 269 -0.62 -0.37 13.04
N PHE A 270 -0.09 0.82 12.89
CA PHE A 270 0.20 1.48 11.61
C PHE A 270 1.31 2.50 11.84
N PRO A 271 2.04 2.96 10.82
CA PRO A 271 2.94 4.11 10.98
C PRO A 271 2.19 5.36 11.48
N PRO A 272 2.89 6.33 12.11
CA PRO A 272 2.32 7.62 12.49
C PRO A 272 1.56 8.25 11.33
N ASP A 273 0.39 8.82 11.60
CA ASP A 273 -0.56 9.31 10.60
C ASP A 273 0.10 10.27 9.61
N PRO A 274 0.27 9.87 8.35
CA PRO A 274 0.93 10.69 7.34
C PRO A 274 0.17 11.97 7.01
N GLN A 275 -1.13 12.04 7.29
CA GLN A 275 -1.94 13.24 7.05
C GLN A 275 -1.60 14.39 8.02
N LYS A 276 -0.99 14.07 9.16
CA LYS A 276 -0.52 15.08 10.13
C LYS A 276 0.81 15.72 9.75
N ARG A 277 1.48 15.22 8.70
CA ARG A 277 2.77 15.75 8.26
C ARG A 277 2.60 17.05 7.48
N PRO A 278 3.45 18.06 7.71
CA PRO A 278 3.41 19.32 6.94
C PRO A 278 3.54 19.10 5.42
N GLU A 279 4.32 18.11 5.02
CA GLU A 279 4.55 17.75 3.62
C GLU A 279 3.28 17.25 2.90
N ALA A 280 2.31 16.73 3.64
CA ALA A 280 1.04 16.27 3.09
C ALA A 280 0.01 17.41 2.88
N ALA A 281 0.17 18.56 3.56
CA ALA A 281 -0.87 19.58 3.63
C ALA A 281 -1.36 20.07 2.26
N ALA A 282 -0.45 20.24 1.30
CA ALA A 282 -0.80 20.72 -0.04
C ALA A 282 -1.62 19.69 -0.84
N VAL A 283 -1.26 18.42 -0.76
CA VAL A 283 -1.98 17.35 -1.48
C VAL A 283 -3.31 17.05 -0.82
N LEU A 284 -3.41 17.14 0.50
CA LEU A 284 -4.69 16.96 1.22
C LEU A 284 -5.74 17.96 0.76
N LYS A 285 -5.39 19.24 0.55
CA LYS A 285 -6.28 20.26 -0.03
C LYS A 285 -6.77 19.90 -1.42
N LYS A 286 -5.95 19.23 -2.23
CA LYS A 286 -6.35 18.79 -3.57
C LYS A 286 -7.36 17.65 -3.51
N PHE A 287 -7.17 16.68 -2.60
CA PHE A 287 -8.15 15.64 -2.36
C PHE A 287 -9.47 16.20 -1.82
N GLU A 288 -9.42 17.17 -0.91
CA GLU A 288 -10.61 17.87 -0.40
C GLU A 288 -11.38 18.56 -1.54
N ALA A 289 -10.68 19.27 -2.43
CA ALA A 289 -11.29 19.91 -3.61
C ALA A 289 -11.96 18.89 -4.54
N LYS A 290 -11.44 17.66 -4.61
CA LYS A 290 -12.03 16.54 -5.37
C LYS A 290 -13.12 15.79 -4.57
N LYS A 291 -13.45 16.21 -3.36
CA LYS A 291 -14.36 15.52 -2.43
C LYS A 291 -13.98 14.07 -2.17
N PHE A 292 -12.69 13.77 -2.20
CA PHE A 292 -12.12 12.47 -1.86
C PHE A 292 -11.46 12.56 -0.47
N LYS A 293 -11.86 11.67 0.44
CA LYS A 293 -11.22 11.55 1.76
C LYS A 293 -10.05 10.57 1.62
N PRO A 294 -8.79 11.03 1.70
CA PRO A 294 -7.66 10.12 1.70
C PRO A 294 -7.67 9.25 2.96
N GLU A 295 -7.38 7.99 2.80
CA GLU A 295 -7.13 7.05 3.88
C GLU A 295 -5.67 6.58 3.85
N ALA A 296 -5.32 5.64 4.72
CA ALA A 296 -3.94 5.26 5.02
C ALA A 296 -3.00 5.19 3.80
N TYR A 297 -3.34 4.37 2.81
CA TYR A 297 -2.45 4.09 1.67
C TYR A 297 -2.51 5.10 0.52
N THR A 298 -3.43 6.07 0.58
CA THR A 298 -3.52 7.12 -0.45
C THR A 298 -2.22 7.90 -0.58
N LEU A 299 -1.68 8.37 0.56
CA LEU A 299 -0.43 9.14 0.57
C LEU A 299 0.80 8.26 0.32
N TYR A 300 0.78 6.99 0.72
CA TYR A 300 1.85 6.03 0.42
C TYR A 300 1.96 5.74 -1.07
N SER A 301 0.80 5.66 -1.76
CA SER A 301 0.75 5.49 -3.22
C SER A 301 1.20 6.74 -3.97
N TYR A 302 0.83 7.92 -3.47
CA TYR A 302 1.34 9.19 -3.98
C TYR A 302 2.87 9.24 -3.85
N ALA A 303 3.40 8.90 -2.66
CA ALA A 303 4.83 8.87 -2.37
C ALA A 303 5.59 7.89 -3.28
N ALA A 304 5.00 6.74 -3.63
CA ALA A 304 5.61 5.78 -4.53
C ALA A 304 5.92 6.41 -5.91
N VAL A 305 5.01 7.22 -6.44
CA VAL A 305 5.25 7.95 -7.71
C VAL A 305 6.34 9.02 -7.53
N GLN A 306 6.36 9.74 -6.38
CA GLN A 306 7.42 10.71 -6.09
C GLN A 306 8.79 10.03 -6.04
N VAL A 307 8.89 8.84 -5.42
CA VAL A 307 10.13 8.06 -5.34
C VAL A 307 10.62 7.67 -6.73
N MET A 308 9.74 7.15 -7.60
CA MET A 308 10.12 6.81 -8.99
C MET A 308 10.58 8.04 -9.76
N ALA A 309 9.86 9.15 -9.65
CA ALA A 309 10.19 10.40 -10.33
C ALA A 309 11.54 10.97 -9.88
N GLU A 310 11.81 10.93 -8.59
CA GLU A 310 13.10 11.39 -8.04
C GLU A 310 14.22 10.44 -8.41
N GLY A 311 14.01 9.12 -8.36
CA GLY A 311 14.97 8.12 -8.82
C GLY A 311 15.35 8.33 -10.28
N ALA A 312 14.37 8.64 -11.15
CA ALA A 312 14.61 8.95 -12.55
C ALA A 312 15.44 10.24 -12.74
N LYS A 313 15.17 11.28 -11.95
CA LYS A 313 15.96 12.52 -11.96
C LYS A 313 17.41 12.25 -11.54
N ARG A 314 17.63 11.52 -10.45
CA ARG A 314 18.97 11.14 -9.97
C ARG A 314 19.74 10.31 -11.00
N ALA A 315 19.06 9.37 -11.64
CA ALA A 315 19.63 8.54 -12.69
C ALA A 315 19.82 9.28 -14.03
N ASN A 316 19.25 10.47 -14.17
CA ASN A 316 19.07 11.19 -15.45
C ASN A 316 18.53 10.26 -16.54
N SER A 317 17.56 9.41 -16.19
CA SER A 317 17.03 8.35 -17.07
C SER A 317 15.67 7.85 -16.57
N THR A 318 14.78 7.49 -17.48
CA THR A 318 13.52 6.80 -17.18
C THR A 318 13.64 5.27 -17.20
N ASP A 319 14.85 4.75 -17.45
CA ASP A 319 15.15 3.32 -17.43
C ASP A 319 15.00 2.72 -16.04
N PRO A 320 14.18 1.66 -15.84
CA PRO A 320 13.89 1.09 -14.54
C PRO A 320 15.12 0.59 -13.77
N LYS A 321 16.10 0.00 -14.45
CA LYS A 321 17.31 -0.52 -13.78
C LYS A 321 18.20 0.61 -13.27
N LYS A 322 18.28 1.72 -14.01
CA LYS A 322 19.03 2.90 -13.57
C LYS A 322 18.32 3.60 -12.41
N ILE A 323 16.98 3.66 -12.43
CA ILE A 323 16.17 4.18 -11.31
C ILE A 323 16.42 3.34 -10.07
N ALA A 324 16.30 2.01 -10.17
CA ALA A 324 16.52 1.10 -9.04
C ALA A 324 17.94 1.27 -8.46
N ALA A 325 18.96 1.35 -9.31
CA ALA A 325 20.34 1.58 -8.88
C ALA A 325 20.53 2.92 -8.15
N ALA A 326 19.82 3.97 -8.56
CA ALA A 326 19.86 5.29 -7.92
C ALA A 326 19.11 5.34 -6.58
N LEU A 327 18.17 4.43 -6.34
CA LEU A 327 17.38 4.34 -5.12
C LEU A 327 18.02 3.44 -4.06
N HIS A 328 18.63 2.30 -4.48
CA HIS A 328 19.27 1.35 -3.55
C HIS A 328 20.45 1.98 -2.81
N GLY A 329 20.32 2.20 -1.51
CA GLY A 329 21.35 2.81 -0.68
C GLY A 329 21.66 4.28 -1.01
N GLY A 330 20.81 4.91 -1.83
CA GLY A 330 20.92 6.33 -2.17
C GLY A 330 20.46 7.27 -1.04
N ALA A 331 20.68 8.57 -1.23
CA ALA A 331 20.16 9.57 -0.31
C ALA A 331 18.62 9.45 -0.20
N PRO A 332 18.03 9.72 0.98
CA PRO A 332 16.58 9.69 1.15
C PRO A 332 15.85 10.61 0.15
N VAL A 333 14.65 10.19 -0.25
CA VAL A 333 13.75 10.95 -1.13
C VAL A 333 12.75 11.72 -0.29
N ASP A 334 12.59 13.02 -0.57
CA ASP A 334 11.55 13.84 0.05
C ASP A 334 10.18 13.48 -0.55
N THR A 335 9.24 13.11 0.30
CA THR A 335 7.89 12.70 -0.11
C THR A 335 6.82 13.30 0.79
N VAL A 336 5.55 13.20 0.39
CA VAL A 336 4.40 13.64 1.21
C VAL A 336 4.25 12.87 2.53
N ILE A 337 4.92 11.73 2.68
CA ILE A 337 4.96 10.95 3.93
C ILE A 337 6.30 11.10 4.66
N GLY A 338 7.07 12.14 4.33
CA GLY A 338 8.40 12.42 4.87
C GLY A 338 9.53 11.84 4.02
N LYS A 339 10.74 11.80 4.58
CA LYS A 339 11.94 11.31 3.90
C LYS A 339 11.98 9.78 3.87
N LEU A 340 12.09 9.19 2.68
CA LEU A 340 12.21 7.75 2.47
C LEU A 340 13.60 7.39 1.94
N GLY A 341 14.38 6.68 2.73
CA GLY A 341 15.60 6.00 2.29
C GLY A 341 15.30 4.53 2.03
N PHE A 342 16.06 3.89 1.16
CA PHE A 342 15.91 2.47 0.83
C PHE A 342 17.20 1.70 1.10
N ASP A 343 17.07 0.52 1.66
CA ASP A 343 18.16 -0.41 1.80
C ASP A 343 18.46 -1.14 0.47
N LYS A 344 19.44 -2.05 0.48
CA LYS A 344 19.82 -2.83 -0.72
C LYS A 344 18.74 -3.80 -1.19
N LYS A 345 17.71 -4.07 -0.37
CA LYS A 345 16.60 -4.95 -0.71
C LYS A 345 15.37 -4.19 -1.22
N GLY A 346 15.36 -2.85 -1.11
CA GLY A 346 14.24 -2.00 -1.47
C GLY A 346 13.26 -1.73 -0.31
N ASP A 347 13.62 -2.10 0.91
CA ASP A 347 12.86 -1.76 2.12
C ASP A 347 13.19 -0.35 2.59
N ILE A 348 12.19 0.33 3.17
CA ILE A 348 12.44 1.63 3.80
C ILE A 348 13.37 1.46 5.02
N THR A 349 14.33 2.38 5.18
CA THR A 349 15.32 2.32 6.26
C THR A 349 14.81 2.83 7.61
N ARG A 350 13.64 3.44 7.63
CA ARG A 350 13.04 4.03 8.81
C ARG A 350 11.55 3.67 8.92
N PRO A 351 11.24 2.41 9.28
CA PRO A 351 9.88 2.01 9.58
C PRO A 351 9.51 2.50 10.98
N ASP A 352 8.44 3.25 11.08
CA ASP A 352 7.86 3.71 12.33
C ASP A 352 6.48 3.06 12.45
N TYR A 353 6.28 2.14 13.39
CA TYR A 353 4.95 1.64 13.73
C TYR A 353 4.57 2.10 15.13
N THR A 354 3.31 2.49 15.29
CA THR A 354 2.71 2.86 16.58
C THR A 354 1.36 2.19 16.72
N MET A 355 0.81 2.19 17.95
CA MET A 355 -0.49 1.59 18.21
C MET A 355 -1.60 2.62 18.08
N TYR A 356 -2.72 2.17 17.55
CA TYR A 356 -3.96 2.91 17.40
C TYR A 356 -5.11 2.20 18.09
N THR A 357 -6.09 2.97 18.50
CA THR A 357 -7.35 2.46 19.01
C THR A 357 -8.52 2.98 18.18
N TRP A 358 -9.42 2.10 17.79
CA TRP A 358 -10.68 2.48 17.18
C TRP A 358 -11.60 3.10 18.22
N LYS A 359 -12.00 4.36 18.05
CA LYS A 359 -12.76 5.15 19.00
C LYS A 359 -13.90 5.88 18.31
N LYS A 360 -15.01 6.03 19.02
CA LYS A 360 -16.12 6.86 18.59
C LYS A 360 -15.79 8.34 18.81
N GLY A 361 -15.82 9.12 17.75
CA GLY A 361 -15.62 10.57 17.79
C GLY A 361 -16.86 11.32 18.27
N ALA A 362 -16.72 12.62 18.49
CA ALA A 362 -17.82 13.51 18.87
C ALA A 362 -18.92 13.61 17.80
N ASP A 363 -18.57 13.36 16.52
CA ASP A 363 -19.48 13.30 15.38
C ASP A 363 -20.26 11.97 15.29
N GLY A 364 -20.02 11.05 16.23
CA GLY A 364 -20.63 9.73 16.28
C GLY A 364 -19.98 8.68 15.38
N LYS A 365 -19.00 9.06 14.57
CA LYS A 365 -18.25 8.11 13.71
C LYS A 365 -17.17 7.39 14.50
N ILE A 366 -16.96 6.13 14.16
CA ILE A 366 -15.86 5.34 14.72
C ILE A 366 -14.70 5.36 13.73
N THR A 367 -13.55 5.83 14.19
CA THR A 367 -12.31 5.88 13.43
C THR A 367 -11.14 5.52 14.33
N TYR A 368 -9.97 5.28 13.75
CA TYR A 368 -8.78 4.97 14.53
C TYR A 368 -8.01 6.22 14.91
N VAL A 369 -7.51 6.23 16.13
CA VAL A 369 -6.76 7.33 16.74
C VAL A 369 -5.47 6.78 17.31
N GLU A 370 -4.35 7.46 17.06
CA GLU A 370 -3.03 7.13 17.60
C GLU A 370 -3.06 7.22 19.15
N ASN A 371 -2.46 6.23 19.83
CA ASN A 371 -2.47 6.10 21.30
C ASN A 371 -1.48 7.03 21.97
#